data_c721690a47bb233bdbeec9d4b63b98b9
#
_entry.id   c721690a47bb233bdbeec9d4b63b98b9
#
_cell.length_a   1.000
_cell.length_b   1.000
_cell.length_c   1.000
_cell.angle_alpha   90.00
_cell.angle_beta   90.00
_cell.angle_gamma   90.00
#
_symmetry.space_group_name_H-M   'P 1'
#
loop_
_entity.id
_entity.type
_entity.pdbx_description
1 polymer ?
#
loop_
_entity_poly.entity_id
_entity_poly.type
_entity_poly.pdbx_seq_one_letter_code
_entity_poly.pdbx_strand_id
1 'polypeptide(L)'
;LNSFITEVNEVLGDAINKIYERQEFLLNNPNAPLKRTYIIIDELLALVQGSSKQARDTFAQLLGTVALLGRATKVSLILVSQRFDATAFGGNLAVREQINCSIILGEINTNTTQFLLPNAHIENIVVPSGIGTGIVKFSDGKHDSNIMPLLTPYYESRQT
;
A
#
# COMPACT_ATOMS: atom_id res chain seq x y z
N LEU A 1 -21.49 -6.06 2.96
CA LEU A 1 -20.35 -5.14 2.87
C LEU A 1 -19.74 -4.84 4.25
N ASN A 2 -20.55 -4.60 5.29
CA ASN A 2 -20.02 -4.36 6.64
C ASN A 2 -19.28 -5.58 7.23
N SER A 3 -19.62 -6.81 6.87
CA SER A 3 -18.92 -8.01 7.35
C SER A 3 -17.49 -8.08 6.82
N PHE A 4 -17.28 -7.74 5.54
CA PHE A 4 -15.98 -7.85 4.92
C PHE A 4 -14.96 -6.84 5.49
N ILE A 5 -15.34 -5.57 5.69
CA ILE A 5 -14.42 -4.60 6.33
C ILE A 5 -14.13 -4.98 7.79
N THR A 6 -15.08 -5.63 8.47
CA THR A 6 -14.87 -6.14 9.84
C THR A 6 -13.82 -7.24 9.86
N GLU A 7 -13.89 -8.20 8.95
CA GLU A 7 -12.88 -9.26 8.80
C GLU A 7 -11.49 -8.68 8.47
N VAL A 8 -11.43 -7.68 7.59
CA VAL A 8 -10.16 -6.99 7.29
C VAL A 8 -9.62 -6.26 8.52
N ASN A 9 -10.48 -5.63 9.32
CA ASN A 9 -10.07 -4.98 10.56
C ASN A 9 -9.53 -5.98 11.59
N GLU A 10 -10.08 -7.19 11.67
CA GLU A 10 -9.55 -8.28 12.50
C GLU A 10 -8.14 -8.69 12.04
N VAL A 11 -7.94 -8.91 10.75
CA VAL A 11 -6.61 -9.23 10.18
C VAL A 11 -5.59 -8.12 10.44
N LEU A 12 -5.99 -6.85 10.33
CA LEU A 12 -5.11 -5.73 10.66
C LEU A 12 -4.80 -5.67 12.17
N GLY A 13 -5.76 -5.98 13.03
CA GLY A 13 -5.57 -6.12 14.47
C GLY A 13 -4.55 -7.21 14.82
N ASP A 14 -4.67 -8.38 14.21
CA ASP A 14 -3.71 -9.48 14.37
C ASP A 14 -2.31 -9.10 13.88
N ALA A 15 -2.22 -8.33 12.81
CA ALA A 15 -0.96 -7.82 12.31
C ALA A 15 -0.30 -6.85 13.31
N ILE A 16 -1.07 -6.02 13.98
CA ILE A 16 -0.59 -5.10 15.03
C ILE A 16 -0.08 -5.90 16.24
N ASN A 17 -0.82 -6.92 16.69
CA ASN A 17 -0.37 -7.82 17.75
C ASN A 17 0.97 -8.46 17.38
N LYS A 18 1.10 -8.98 16.16
CA LYS A 18 2.36 -9.52 15.65
C LYS A 18 3.49 -8.50 15.61
N ILE A 19 3.20 -7.24 15.30
CA ILE A 19 4.18 -6.15 15.33
C ILE A 19 4.70 -5.97 16.75
N TYR A 20 3.83 -5.91 17.76
CA TYR A 20 4.22 -5.73 19.16
C TYR A 20 5.00 -6.92 19.69
N GLU A 21 4.58 -8.15 19.43
CA GLU A 21 5.32 -9.36 19.78
C GLU A 21 6.74 -9.36 19.20
N ARG A 22 6.88 -8.93 17.95
CA ARG A 22 8.20 -8.84 17.30
C ARG A 22 9.05 -7.70 17.84
N GLN A 23 8.45 -6.58 18.21
CA GLN A 23 9.17 -5.49 18.86
C GLN A 23 9.73 -5.96 20.20
N GLU A 24 8.92 -6.60 21.03
CA GLU A 24 9.36 -7.17 22.31
C GLU A 24 10.47 -8.20 22.11
N PHE A 25 10.33 -9.11 21.15
CA PHE A 25 11.36 -10.09 20.81
C PHE A 25 12.68 -9.43 20.41
N LEU A 26 12.65 -8.38 19.59
CA LEU A 26 13.83 -7.65 19.14
C LEU A 26 14.51 -6.85 20.24
N LEU A 27 13.83 -6.44 21.32
CA LEU A 27 14.45 -5.80 22.48
C LEU A 27 15.49 -6.73 23.11
N ASN A 28 15.21 -8.04 23.16
CA ASN A 28 16.11 -9.04 23.72
C ASN A 28 17.03 -9.70 22.65
N ASN A 29 16.70 -9.55 21.36
CA ASN A 29 17.39 -10.18 20.24
C ASN A 29 17.54 -9.21 19.07
N PRO A 30 18.30 -8.11 19.17
CA PRO A 30 18.26 -7.00 18.22
C PRO A 30 18.68 -7.35 16.79
N ASN A 31 19.46 -8.42 16.60
CA ASN A 31 19.92 -8.86 15.28
C ASN A 31 19.22 -10.14 14.79
N ALA A 32 18.15 -10.57 15.47
CA ALA A 32 17.44 -11.78 15.08
C ALA A 32 16.80 -11.63 13.70
N PRO A 33 16.91 -12.63 12.82
CA PRO A 33 16.26 -12.60 11.53
C PRO A 33 14.74 -12.77 11.69
N LEU A 34 13.97 -11.82 11.18
CA LEU A 34 12.51 -11.92 11.12
C LEU A 34 12.04 -12.33 9.72
N LYS A 35 11.13 -13.30 9.67
CA LYS A 35 10.43 -13.66 8.44
C LYS A 35 9.49 -12.51 8.02
N ARG A 36 9.59 -12.07 6.77
CA ARG A 36 8.71 -11.03 6.23
C ARG A 36 7.26 -11.52 6.16
N THR A 37 6.35 -10.67 6.58
CA THR A 37 4.90 -10.87 6.46
C THR A 37 4.34 -9.80 5.54
N TYR A 38 3.55 -10.18 4.55
CA TYR A 38 2.83 -9.26 3.68
C TYR A 38 1.34 -9.36 3.94
N ILE A 39 0.68 -8.21 4.02
CA ILE A 39 -0.77 -8.08 4.05
C ILE A 39 -1.14 -7.44 2.73
N ILE A 40 -1.92 -8.17 1.93
CA ILE A 40 -2.35 -7.72 0.61
C ILE A 40 -3.84 -7.37 0.71
N ILE A 41 -4.18 -6.12 0.42
CA ILE A 41 -5.56 -5.65 0.33
C ILE A 41 -5.82 -5.29 -1.13
N ASP A 42 -6.61 -6.11 -1.79
CA ASP A 42 -7.07 -5.89 -3.16
C ASP A 42 -8.39 -5.12 -3.15
N GLU A 43 -8.59 -4.24 -4.11
CA GLU A 43 -9.76 -3.36 -4.23
C GLU A 43 -10.03 -2.51 -2.98
N LEU A 44 -9.00 -1.80 -2.52
CA LEU A 44 -9.03 -0.97 -1.31
C LEU A 44 -10.21 0.02 -1.29
N LEU A 45 -10.51 0.66 -2.42
CA LEU A 45 -11.60 1.63 -2.50
C LEU A 45 -12.97 0.97 -2.32
N ALA A 46 -13.17 -0.21 -2.91
CA ALA A 46 -14.42 -0.97 -2.78
C ALA A 46 -14.66 -1.43 -1.34
N LEU A 47 -13.61 -1.76 -0.61
CA LEU A 47 -13.68 -2.11 0.80
C LEU A 47 -14.23 -0.96 1.66
N VAL A 48 -13.81 0.26 1.37
CA VAL A 48 -14.17 1.45 2.16
C VAL A 48 -15.53 2.01 1.73
N GLN A 49 -15.84 1.97 0.43
CA GLN A 49 -17.14 2.42 -0.09
C GLN A 49 -18.26 1.51 0.38
N GLY A 50 -19.33 2.11 0.88
CA GLY A 50 -20.50 1.38 1.37
C GLY A 50 -20.38 0.81 2.79
N SER A 51 -19.25 0.99 3.46
CA SER A 51 -19.07 0.64 4.86
C SER A 51 -19.58 1.75 5.79
N SER A 52 -19.97 1.38 7.02
CA SER A 52 -20.35 2.37 8.03
C SER A 52 -19.17 3.30 8.38
N LYS A 53 -19.48 4.51 8.84
CA LYS A 53 -18.45 5.47 9.26
C LYS A 53 -17.52 4.86 10.32
N GLN A 54 -18.09 4.21 11.34
CA GLN A 54 -17.33 3.59 12.42
C GLN A 54 -16.35 2.52 11.90
N ALA A 55 -16.79 1.65 10.98
CA ALA A 55 -15.95 0.62 10.41
C ALA A 55 -14.78 1.21 9.58
N ARG A 56 -15.06 2.28 8.83
CA ARG A 56 -14.02 3.01 8.08
C ARG A 56 -13.01 3.72 8.99
N ASP A 57 -13.48 4.36 10.06
CA ASP A 57 -12.60 5.05 11.00
C ASP A 57 -11.67 4.05 11.69
N THR A 58 -12.20 2.89 12.10
CA THR A 58 -11.41 1.77 12.64
C THR A 58 -10.40 1.26 11.62
N PHE A 59 -10.83 1.01 10.38
CA PHE A 59 -9.95 0.59 9.30
C PHE A 59 -8.80 1.57 9.08
N ALA A 60 -9.11 2.85 8.96
CA ALA A 60 -8.12 3.91 8.74
C ALA A 60 -7.07 3.97 9.87
N GLN A 61 -7.52 3.80 11.12
CA GLN A 61 -6.64 3.79 12.29
C GLN A 61 -5.71 2.56 12.28
N LEU A 62 -6.27 1.35 12.08
CA LEU A 62 -5.50 0.11 12.05
C LEU A 62 -4.50 0.10 10.89
N LEU A 63 -4.93 0.50 9.69
CA LEU A 63 -4.09 0.61 8.51
C LEU A 63 -2.91 1.56 8.76
N GLY A 64 -3.18 2.74 9.35
CA GLY A 64 -2.16 3.72 9.71
C GLY A 64 -1.14 3.16 10.70
N THR A 65 -1.61 2.42 11.70
CA THR A 65 -0.74 1.80 12.71
C THR A 65 0.19 0.75 12.08
N VAL A 66 -0.34 -0.13 11.21
CA VAL A 66 0.48 -1.13 10.50
C VAL A 66 1.49 -0.44 9.57
N ALA A 67 1.06 0.59 8.82
CA ALA A 67 1.94 1.33 7.92
C ALA A 67 3.13 1.98 8.67
N LEU A 68 2.85 2.57 9.84
CA LEU A 68 3.84 3.28 10.64
C LEU A 68 4.82 2.32 11.34
N LEU A 69 4.32 1.25 11.95
CA LEU A 69 5.11 0.39 12.84
C LEU A 69 5.66 -0.88 12.16
N GLY A 70 5.08 -1.30 11.03
CA GLY A 70 5.39 -2.59 10.40
C GLY A 70 6.80 -2.71 9.84
N ARG A 71 7.42 -1.60 9.42
CA ARG A 71 8.73 -1.61 8.74
C ARG A 71 9.83 -2.29 9.57
N ALA A 72 9.97 -1.90 10.82
CA ALA A 72 11.01 -2.42 11.71
C ALA A 72 10.83 -3.92 12.01
N THR A 73 9.59 -4.39 12.04
CA THR A 73 9.20 -5.76 12.38
C THR A 73 8.96 -6.65 11.17
N LYS A 74 9.30 -6.18 9.97
CA LYS A 74 9.12 -6.88 8.70
C LYS A 74 7.66 -7.24 8.38
N VAL A 75 6.71 -6.43 8.82
CA VAL A 75 5.31 -6.47 8.38
C VAL A 75 5.10 -5.38 7.34
N SER A 76 4.61 -5.74 6.17
CA SER A 76 4.48 -4.83 5.03
C SER A 76 3.07 -4.90 4.44
N LEU A 77 2.57 -3.76 3.99
CA LEU A 77 1.30 -3.65 3.28
C LEU A 77 1.54 -3.63 1.76
N ILE A 78 0.66 -4.32 1.02
CA ILE A 78 0.50 -4.17 -0.43
C ILE A 78 -0.95 -3.77 -0.65
N LEU A 79 -1.14 -2.53 -1.08
CA LEU A 79 -2.47 -1.97 -1.28
C LEU A 79 -2.72 -1.82 -2.77
N VAL A 80 -3.81 -2.40 -3.24
CA VAL A 80 -4.23 -2.36 -4.65
C VAL A 80 -5.58 -1.68 -4.74
N SER A 81 -5.75 -0.81 -5.72
CA SER A 81 -7.00 -0.13 -5.97
C SER A 81 -7.05 0.41 -7.39
N GLN A 82 -8.23 0.48 -7.98
CA GLN A 82 -8.43 1.12 -9.28
C GLN A 82 -8.18 2.63 -9.21
N ARG A 83 -8.39 3.24 -8.04
CA ARG A 83 -8.15 4.66 -7.79
C ARG A 83 -7.62 4.85 -6.37
N PHE A 84 -6.63 5.70 -6.23
CA PHE A 84 -6.13 6.16 -4.94
C PHE A 84 -6.48 7.63 -4.74
N ASP A 85 -7.18 7.90 -3.66
CA ASP A 85 -7.48 9.22 -3.12
C ASP A 85 -7.57 9.14 -1.58
N ALA A 86 -7.89 10.24 -0.93
CA ALA A 86 -8.02 10.26 0.53
C ALA A 86 -9.09 9.26 1.03
N THR A 87 -10.14 9.02 0.24
CA THR A 87 -11.22 8.09 0.59
C THR A 87 -10.72 6.64 0.67
N ALA A 88 -9.84 6.24 -0.25
CA ALA A 88 -9.28 4.89 -0.28
C ALA A 88 -8.52 4.53 1.02
N PHE A 89 -7.96 5.52 1.71
CA PHE A 89 -7.31 5.35 3.01
C PHE A 89 -8.21 5.67 4.20
N GLY A 90 -9.53 5.70 4.00
CA GLY A 90 -10.49 6.09 5.06
C GLY A 90 -10.29 7.50 5.60
N GLY A 91 -9.64 8.40 4.84
CA GLY A 91 -9.29 9.76 5.23
C GLY A 91 -7.94 9.90 5.97
N ASN A 92 -7.24 8.79 6.25
CA ASN A 92 -5.95 8.84 6.94
C ASN A 92 -4.79 9.07 5.96
N LEU A 93 -4.37 10.32 5.82
CA LEU A 93 -3.27 10.70 4.92
C LEU A 93 -1.89 10.24 5.41
N ALA A 94 -1.73 9.93 6.70
CA ALA A 94 -0.46 9.45 7.24
C ALA A 94 -0.02 8.12 6.60
N VAL A 95 -0.97 7.29 6.15
CA VAL A 95 -0.66 6.06 5.40
C VAL A 95 0.12 6.38 4.13
N ARG A 96 -0.28 7.42 3.39
CA ARG A 96 0.39 7.85 2.16
C ARG A 96 1.87 8.16 2.38
N GLU A 97 2.21 8.81 3.49
CA GLU A 97 3.58 9.19 3.82
C GLU A 97 4.49 7.98 4.11
N GLN A 98 3.90 6.84 4.43
CA GLN A 98 4.61 5.59 4.68
C GLN A 98 4.77 4.71 3.44
N ILE A 99 4.22 5.12 2.27
CA ILE A 99 4.34 4.36 1.03
C ILE A 99 5.75 4.53 0.46
N ASN A 100 6.49 3.43 0.41
CA ASN A 100 7.87 3.41 -0.11
C ASN A 100 7.93 3.07 -1.60
N CYS A 101 6.90 2.44 -2.14
CA CYS A 101 6.79 2.09 -3.55
C CYS A 101 5.38 2.40 -4.05
N SER A 102 5.28 3.21 -5.09
CA SER A 102 4.03 3.50 -5.77
C SER A 102 4.12 3.02 -7.20
N ILE A 103 3.16 2.23 -7.64
CA ILE A 103 3.05 1.70 -9.00
C ILE A 103 1.71 2.16 -9.58
N ILE A 104 1.74 2.82 -10.74
CA ILE A 104 0.54 3.21 -11.48
C ILE A 104 0.60 2.51 -12.83
N LEU A 105 -0.36 1.63 -13.10
CA LEU A 105 -0.47 0.86 -14.34
C LEU A 105 -1.58 1.41 -15.23
N GLY A 106 -1.40 1.28 -16.54
CA GLY A 106 -2.36 1.69 -17.55
C GLY A 106 -2.38 3.20 -17.77
N GLU A 107 -3.56 3.76 -17.96
CA GLU A 107 -3.73 5.21 -18.20
C GLU A 107 -3.41 6.01 -16.94
N ILE A 108 -2.51 6.98 -17.10
CA ILE A 108 -2.07 7.81 -15.98
C ILE A 108 -3.12 8.87 -15.70
N ASN A 109 -3.90 8.65 -14.65
CA ASN A 109 -4.92 9.59 -14.19
C ASN A 109 -4.28 10.67 -13.30
N THR A 110 -4.50 11.94 -13.66
CA THR A 110 -3.94 13.10 -12.96
C THR A 110 -4.25 13.10 -11.46
N ASN A 111 -5.47 12.76 -11.06
CA ASN A 111 -5.88 12.77 -9.65
C ASN A 111 -5.14 11.71 -8.83
N THR A 112 -5.06 10.47 -9.33
CA THR A 112 -4.30 9.39 -8.67
C THR A 112 -2.82 9.73 -8.59
N THR A 113 -2.29 10.30 -9.65
CA THR A 113 -0.89 10.68 -9.72
C THR A 113 -0.56 11.80 -8.75
N GLN A 114 -1.33 12.87 -8.73
CA GLN A 114 -1.14 13.95 -7.75
C GLN A 114 -1.27 13.47 -6.31
N PHE A 115 -2.15 12.50 -6.06
CA PHE A 115 -2.32 11.94 -4.73
C PHE A 115 -1.14 11.08 -4.29
N LEU A 116 -0.69 10.13 -5.12
CA LEU A 116 0.40 9.20 -4.80
C LEU A 116 1.78 9.83 -4.96
N LEU A 117 1.91 10.78 -5.88
CA LEU A 117 3.17 11.37 -6.31
C LEU A 117 3.07 12.91 -6.34
N PRO A 118 2.82 13.57 -5.21
CA PRO A 118 2.42 15.00 -5.16
C PRO A 118 3.47 15.96 -5.75
N ASN A 119 4.74 15.55 -5.82
CA ASN A 119 5.85 16.38 -6.33
C ASN A 119 6.38 15.85 -7.67
N ALA A 120 5.62 15.03 -8.37
CA ALA A 120 6.07 14.42 -9.61
C ALA A 120 5.85 15.33 -10.82
N HIS A 121 6.90 15.63 -11.54
CA HIS A 121 6.86 16.23 -12.88
C HIS A 121 6.73 15.12 -13.92
N ILE A 122 5.49 14.67 -14.18
CA ILE A 122 5.23 13.52 -15.07
C ILE A 122 5.29 13.91 -16.55
N GLU A 123 5.21 15.20 -16.83
CA GLU A 123 5.15 15.75 -18.19
C GLU A 123 6.32 15.33 -19.09
N ASN A 124 7.45 14.94 -18.49
CA ASN A 124 8.67 14.51 -19.20
C ASN A 124 8.85 12.99 -19.23
N ILE A 125 7.91 12.20 -18.70
CA ILE A 125 8.05 10.75 -18.65
C ILE A 125 7.30 10.14 -19.83
N VAL A 126 8.05 9.57 -20.75
CA VAL A 126 7.47 8.79 -21.85
C VAL A 126 7.12 7.39 -21.32
N VAL A 127 5.83 7.14 -21.15
CA VAL A 127 5.33 5.80 -20.78
C VAL A 127 4.98 5.07 -22.07
N PRO A 128 5.53 3.87 -22.30
CA PRO A 128 5.11 3.05 -23.44
C PRO A 128 3.61 2.80 -23.37
N SER A 129 2.91 2.84 -24.51
CA SER A 129 1.51 2.45 -24.57
C SER A 129 1.36 0.94 -24.58
N GLY A 130 0.35 0.41 -23.90
CA GLY A 130 0.00 -1.01 -23.94
C GLY A 130 -0.36 -1.59 -22.58
N ILE A 131 -0.82 -2.83 -22.60
CA ILE A 131 -1.18 -3.58 -21.39
C ILE A 131 0.08 -3.83 -20.56
N GLY A 132 -0.02 -3.61 -19.25
CA GLY A 132 1.08 -3.82 -18.31
C GLY A 132 2.13 -2.72 -18.29
N THR A 133 1.91 -1.62 -18.99
CA THR A 133 2.77 -0.43 -18.92
C THR A 133 2.31 0.53 -17.84
N GLY A 134 3.22 1.34 -17.33
CA GLY A 134 2.92 2.32 -16.29
C GLY A 134 4.17 3.04 -15.80
N ILE A 135 4.08 3.53 -14.57
CA ILE A 135 5.19 4.20 -13.88
C ILE A 135 5.38 3.60 -12.50
N VAL A 136 6.60 3.66 -12.03
CA VAL A 136 6.97 3.26 -10.66
C VAL A 136 7.84 4.32 -10.01
N LYS A 137 7.58 4.56 -8.73
CA LYS A 137 8.42 5.39 -7.85
C LYS A 137 8.81 4.60 -6.62
N PHE A 138 10.10 4.60 -6.29
CA PHE A 138 10.63 4.09 -5.03
C PHE A 138 11.10 5.24 -4.14
N SER A 139 10.86 5.12 -2.85
CA SER A 139 11.41 6.00 -1.82
C SER A 139 12.20 5.15 -0.83
N ASP A 140 13.51 5.12 -0.96
CA ASP A 140 14.42 4.38 -0.06
C ASP A 140 15.02 5.26 1.05
N GLY A 141 14.70 6.53 1.07
CA GLY A 141 15.21 7.53 2.01
C GLY A 141 16.66 7.96 1.75
N LYS A 142 17.32 7.43 0.72
CA LYS A 142 18.71 7.74 0.36
C LYS A 142 18.85 8.48 -0.98
N HIS A 143 17.87 8.31 -1.84
CA HIS A 143 17.86 8.90 -3.17
C HIS A 143 16.55 9.63 -3.40
N ASP A 144 16.60 10.80 -4.00
CA ASP A 144 15.43 11.42 -4.63
C ASP A 144 14.95 10.45 -5.70
N SER A 145 13.88 9.75 -5.40
CA SER A 145 13.40 8.66 -6.21
C SER A 145 12.84 9.20 -7.51
N ASN A 146 13.59 9.01 -8.57
CA ASN A 146 13.10 9.29 -9.91
C ASN A 146 11.93 8.38 -10.22
N ILE A 147 10.90 8.95 -10.84
CA ILE A 147 9.84 8.18 -11.43
C ILE A 147 10.38 7.52 -12.69
N MET A 148 10.17 6.22 -12.80
CA MET A 148 10.65 5.41 -13.93
C MET A 148 9.48 4.81 -14.68
N PRO A 149 9.59 4.67 -16.01
CA PRO A 149 8.65 3.87 -16.77
C PRO A 149 8.72 2.41 -16.32
N LEU A 150 7.58 1.75 -16.29
CA LEU A 150 7.42 0.36 -15.89
C LEU A 150 6.78 -0.45 -17.01
N LEU A 151 7.35 -1.61 -17.28
CA LEU A 151 6.73 -2.66 -18.09
C LEU A 151 6.64 -3.93 -17.24
N THR A 152 5.42 -4.41 -17.02
CA THR A 152 5.21 -5.67 -16.30
C THR A 152 5.45 -6.86 -17.22
N PRO A 153 5.98 -7.99 -16.71
CA PRO A 153 6.11 -9.20 -17.50
C PRO A 153 4.73 -9.70 -17.95
N TYR A 154 4.65 -10.21 -19.16
CA TYR A 154 3.47 -10.89 -19.66
C TYR A 154 3.47 -12.35 -19.16
N TYR A 155 2.39 -12.74 -18.50
CA TYR A 155 2.16 -14.13 -18.11
C TYR A 155 1.04 -14.71 -18.97
N GLU A 156 1.35 -15.65 -19.84
CA GLU A 156 0.33 -16.53 -20.38
C GLU A 156 -0.14 -17.46 -19.26
N SER A 157 -1.42 -17.35 -18.87
CA SER A 157 -2.03 -18.35 -18.00
C SER A 157 -1.95 -19.69 -18.76
N ARG A 158 -1.12 -20.61 -18.31
CA ARG A 158 -1.23 -22.00 -18.79
C ARG A 158 -2.63 -22.46 -18.40
N GLN A 159 -3.50 -22.60 -19.39
CA GLN A 159 -4.75 -23.30 -19.22
C GLN A 159 -4.38 -24.74 -18.83
N THR A 160 -4.59 -25.10 -17.59
CA THR A 160 -4.60 -26.48 -17.10
C THR A 160 -6.00 -27.06 -17.26
#